data_f9e1ed47a97a63e26ffeaddc2407051c
#
_entry.id   f9e1ed47a97a63e26ffeaddc2407051c
#
_cell.length_a   1.000
_cell.length_b   1.000
_cell.length_c   1.000
_cell.angle_alpha   90.00
_cell.angle_beta   90.00
_cell.angle_gamma   90.00
#
_symmetry.space_group_name_H-M   'P 1'
#
loop_
_entity.id
_entity.type
_entity.pdbx_description
1 polymer ?
#
loop_
_entity_poly.entity_id
_entity_poly.type
_entity_poly.pdbx_seq_one_letter_code
_entity_poly.pdbx_strand_id
1 'polypeptide(L)'
;ELRKLSSRVKFGQQQAIKNGVVIGNSRIFGYRKKDKRLVIDEEQAVMVRELFELYATGKYSMKQIENVFWEKGYRNNNGKKISHTTMSNLISNPKYKGYYVGNKVRVVDMFTKKQKFLPPEEWVMFKDETGEIVPAIVSEELWDQANFILKRRSDDVKNRKNICNHANLLTGKLFCTRCGAPYYRRASADRQGR
;
A
#
# COMPACT_ATOMS: atom_id res chain seq x y z
N GLU A 1 -19.33 33.91 -4.95
CA GLU A 1 -19.01 33.62 -3.53
C GLU A 1 -18.56 32.19 -3.30
N LEU A 2 -19.28 31.16 -3.79
CA LEU A 2 -18.92 29.74 -3.58
C LEU A 2 -17.50 29.37 -4.06
N ARG A 3 -17.04 29.94 -5.19
CA ARG A 3 -15.66 29.72 -5.68
C ARG A 3 -14.62 30.31 -4.72
N LYS A 4 -14.87 31.52 -4.16
CA LYS A 4 -13.97 32.13 -3.18
C LYS A 4 -13.92 31.34 -1.89
N LEU A 5 -15.07 30.84 -1.42
CA LEU A 5 -15.12 29.98 -0.23
C LEU A 5 -14.35 28.67 -0.47
N SER A 6 -14.56 28.00 -1.61
CA SER A 6 -13.83 26.79 -1.98
C SER A 6 -12.30 27.00 -2.01
N SER A 7 -11.84 28.14 -2.55
CA SER A 7 -10.41 28.48 -2.57
C SER A 7 -9.84 28.67 -1.16
N ARG A 8 -10.57 29.35 -0.28
CA ARG A 8 -10.16 29.55 1.12
C ARG A 8 -10.07 28.24 1.88
N VAL A 9 -11.06 27.34 1.70
CA VAL A 9 -11.05 26.01 2.34
C VAL A 9 -9.87 25.18 1.84
N LYS A 10 -9.62 25.18 0.53
CA LYS A 10 -8.46 24.46 -0.06
C LYS A 10 -7.13 25.01 0.49
N PHE A 11 -6.99 26.33 0.57
CA PHE A 11 -5.79 26.95 1.14
C PHE A 11 -5.60 26.57 2.61
N GLY A 12 -6.65 26.65 3.42
CA GLY A 12 -6.60 26.25 4.84
C GLY A 12 -6.22 24.76 5.02
N GLN A 13 -6.79 23.88 4.19
CA GLN A 13 -6.41 22.45 4.20
C GLN A 13 -4.95 22.22 3.80
N GLN A 14 -4.47 22.90 2.77
CA GLN A 14 -3.06 22.80 2.35
C GLN A 14 -2.12 23.30 3.44
N GLN A 15 -2.46 24.40 4.10
CA GLN A 15 -1.66 24.94 5.20
C GLN A 15 -1.65 23.97 6.40
N ALA A 16 -2.80 23.41 6.76
CA ALA A 16 -2.89 22.41 7.82
C ALA A 16 -2.03 21.16 7.50
N ILE A 17 -2.04 20.71 6.24
CA ILE A 17 -1.21 19.57 5.78
C ILE A 17 0.27 19.90 5.91
N LYS A 18 0.69 21.11 5.49
CA LYS A 18 2.08 21.56 5.64
C LYS A 18 2.53 21.61 7.11
N ASN A 19 1.61 21.94 8.00
CA ASN A 19 1.85 21.97 9.45
C ASN A 19 1.72 20.59 10.12
N GLY A 20 1.70 19.49 9.35
CA GLY A 20 1.67 18.13 9.88
C GLY A 20 0.31 17.68 10.46
N VAL A 21 -0.75 18.45 10.26
CA VAL A 21 -2.08 18.05 10.74
C VAL A 21 -2.61 16.87 9.93
N VAL A 22 -2.92 15.77 10.59
CA VAL A 22 -3.50 14.57 9.93
C VAL A 22 -4.97 14.83 9.61
N ILE A 23 -5.24 15.14 8.34
CA ILE A 23 -6.60 15.33 7.82
C ILE A 23 -7.12 13.97 7.30
N GLY A 24 -8.32 13.59 7.73
CA GLY A 24 -8.88 12.25 7.42
C GLY A 24 -8.18 11.15 8.20
N ASN A 25 -8.04 9.97 7.58
CA ASN A 25 -7.30 8.83 8.14
C ASN A 25 -7.84 8.29 9.48
N SER A 26 -9.16 8.35 9.70
CA SER A 26 -9.77 7.83 10.94
C SER A 26 -9.78 6.30 11.04
N ARG A 27 -9.44 5.59 9.95
CA ARG A 27 -9.51 4.11 9.86
C ARG A 27 -8.29 3.54 9.14
N ILE A 28 -7.09 3.80 9.67
CA ILE A 28 -5.86 3.14 9.21
C ILE A 28 -5.58 2.00 10.16
N PHE A 29 -5.38 0.78 9.65
CA PHE A 29 -4.95 -0.35 10.47
C PHE A 29 -3.66 -0.02 11.24
N GLY A 30 -3.61 -0.41 12.50
CA GLY A 30 -2.48 -0.15 13.38
C GLY A 30 -2.43 1.24 13.98
N TYR A 31 -3.37 2.14 13.63
CA TYR A 31 -3.42 3.49 14.18
C TYR A 31 -4.81 3.89 14.65
N ARG A 32 -4.84 4.66 15.73
CA ARG A 32 -5.99 5.49 16.16
C ARG A 32 -5.67 6.95 15.96
N LYS A 33 -6.65 7.74 15.57
CA LYS A 33 -6.48 9.20 15.47
C LYS A 33 -6.86 9.85 16.78
N LYS A 34 -5.93 10.60 17.37
CA LYS A 34 -6.12 11.40 18.57
C LYS A 34 -5.55 12.79 18.33
N ASP A 35 -6.30 13.85 18.65
CA ASP A 35 -5.84 15.25 18.58
C ASP A 35 -5.14 15.63 17.24
N LYS A 36 -5.75 15.20 16.11
CA LYS A 36 -5.21 15.42 14.75
C LYS A 36 -3.85 14.75 14.47
N ARG A 37 -3.39 13.85 15.33
CA ARG A 37 -2.19 13.01 15.19
C ARG A 37 -2.58 11.54 15.13
N LEU A 38 -1.65 10.69 14.71
CA LEU A 38 -1.83 9.24 14.77
C LEU A 38 -1.14 8.69 16.01
N VAL A 39 -1.80 7.76 16.68
CA VAL A 39 -1.25 7.01 17.82
C VAL A 39 -1.33 5.54 17.46
N ILE A 40 -0.30 4.76 17.80
CA ILE A 40 -0.27 3.32 17.53
C ILE A 40 -1.38 2.63 18.32
N ASP A 41 -2.12 1.77 17.64
CA ASP A 41 -3.04 0.80 18.22
C ASP A 41 -2.29 -0.53 18.31
N GLU A 42 -1.77 -0.88 19.47
CA GLU A 42 -0.89 -2.05 19.64
C GLU A 42 -1.57 -3.36 19.23
N GLU A 43 -2.87 -3.52 19.46
CA GLU A 43 -3.60 -4.73 19.06
C GLU A 43 -3.57 -4.93 17.54
N GLN A 44 -3.76 -3.85 16.80
CA GLN A 44 -3.72 -3.88 15.34
C GLN A 44 -2.30 -3.79 14.78
N ALA A 45 -1.38 -3.14 15.49
CA ALA A 45 0.00 -2.97 15.06
C ALA A 45 0.75 -4.30 14.98
N VAL A 46 0.44 -5.27 15.85
CA VAL A 46 0.99 -6.64 15.78
C VAL A 46 0.72 -7.26 14.41
N MET A 47 -0.52 -7.19 13.93
CA MET A 47 -0.90 -7.71 12.60
C MET A 47 -0.13 -6.99 11.47
N VAL A 48 0.05 -5.67 11.60
CA VAL A 48 0.78 -4.88 10.58
C VAL A 48 2.25 -5.28 10.55
N ARG A 49 2.92 -5.40 11.70
CA ARG A 49 4.32 -5.86 11.77
C ARG A 49 4.47 -7.24 11.14
N GLU A 50 3.61 -8.18 11.50
CA GLU A 50 3.63 -9.54 10.93
C GLU A 50 3.39 -9.53 9.41
N LEU A 51 2.52 -8.66 8.89
CA LEU A 51 2.31 -8.50 7.45
C LEU A 51 3.63 -8.14 6.74
N PHE A 52 4.33 -7.15 7.26
CA PHE A 52 5.60 -6.70 6.68
C PHE A 52 6.69 -7.78 6.78
N GLU A 53 6.82 -8.41 7.94
CA GLU A 53 7.79 -9.49 8.17
C GLU A 53 7.58 -10.66 7.21
N LEU A 54 6.37 -11.21 7.14
CA LEU A 54 6.06 -12.33 6.24
C LEU A 54 6.28 -11.95 4.77
N TYR A 55 5.84 -10.77 4.37
CA TYR A 55 5.94 -10.35 2.98
C TYR A 55 7.37 -10.03 2.55
N ALA A 56 8.17 -9.41 3.42
CA ALA A 56 9.57 -9.09 3.18
C ALA A 56 10.46 -10.33 3.00
N THR A 57 10.04 -11.51 3.50
CA THR A 57 10.74 -12.76 3.20
C THR A 57 10.73 -13.13 1.71
N GLY A 58 9.78 -12.59 0.93
CA GLY A 58 9.54 -12.97 -0.46
C GLY A 58 8.96 -14.37 -0.66
N LYS A 59 8.78 -15.16 0.41
CA LYS A 59 8.29 -16.56 0.34
C LYS A 59 6.78 -16.63 0.19
N TYR A 60 6.05 -15.68 0.77
CA TYR A 60 4.59 -15.67 0.80
C TYR A 60 4.02 -14.73 -0.27
N SER A 61 2.97 -15.17 -0.95
CA SER A 61 2.11 -14.29 -1.74
C SER A 61 1.10 -13.58 -0.84
N MET A 62 0.53 -12.45 -1.28
CA MET A 62 -0.54 -11.76 -0.55
C MET A 62 -1.73 -12.68 -0.24
N LYS A 63 -2.04 -13.62 -1.17
CA LYS A 63 -3.15 -14.56 -0.98
C LYS A 63 -2.86 -15.62 0.08
N GLN A 64 -1.61 -16.05 0.19
CA GLN A 64 -1.19 -16.94 1.27
C GLN A 64 -1.25 -16.24 2.62
N ILE A 65 -0.77 -14.99 2.71
CA ILE A 65 -0.85 -14.20 3.95
C ILE A 65 -2.32 -13.94 4.34
N GLU A 66 -3.21 -13.68 3.37
CA GLU A 66 -4.65 -13.55 3.62
C GLU A 66 -5.23 -14.79 4.30
N ASN A 67 -4.81 -15.99 3.90
CA ASN A 67 -5.25 -17.23 4.52
C ASN A 67 -4.65 -17.42 5.91
N VAL A 68 -3.34 -17.21 6.08
CA VAL A 68 -2.66 -17.27 7.39
C VAL A 68 -3.32 -16.32 8.39
N PHE A 69 -3.63 -15.09 7.98
CA PHE A 69 -4.27 -14.09 8.84
C PHE A 69 -5.69 -14.50 9.22
N TRP A 70 -6.42 -15.11 8.28
CA TRP A 70 -7.75 -15.65 8.58
C TRP A 70 -7.70 -16.76 9.65
N GLU A 71 -6.75 -17.69 9.52
CA GLU A 71 -6.54 -18.79 10.47
C GLU A 71 -6.12 -18.28 11.86
N LYS A 72 -5.28 -17.22 11.91
CA LYS A 72 -4.87 -16.56 13.15
C LYS A 72 -5.97 -15.70 13.80
N GLY A 73 -7.11 -15.56 13.16
CA GLY A 73 -8.21 -14.78 13.70
C GLY A 73 -8.14 -13.27 13.39
N TYR A 74 -7.18 -12.81 12.59
CA TYR A 74 -7.15 -11.40 12.18
C TYR A 74 -8.33 -11.07 11.26
N ARG A 75 -9.02 -9.99 11.59
CA ARG A 75 -10.24 -9.54 10.90
C ARG A 75 -10.15 -8.06 10.58
N ASN A 76 -10.86 -7.64 9.56
CA ASN A 76 -11.09 -6.22 9.33
C ASN A 76 -12.12 -5.67 10.32
N ASN A 77 -12.32 -4.34 10.31
CA ASN A 77 -13.28 -3.67 11.20
C ASN A 77 -14.74 -4.15 11.08
N ASN A 78 -15.06 -4.92 10.03
CA ASN A 78 -16.36 -5.51 9.80
C ASN A 78 -16.38 -7.02 10.13
N GLY A 79 -15.39 -7.55 10.82
CA GLY A 79 -15.28 -8.97 11.16
C GLY A 79 -14.97 -9.90 9.97
N LYS A 80 -14.70 -9.34 8.79
CA LYS A 80 -14.43 -10.12 7.56
C LYS A 80 -12.93 -10.31 7.33
N LYS A 81 -12.62 -11.19 6.38
CA LYS A 81 -11.27 -11.44 5.88
C LYS A 81 -10.60 -10.14 5.39
N ILE A 82 -9.35 -9.93 5.75
CA ILE A 82 -8.55 -8.80 5.25
C ILE A 82 -8.09 -9.17 3.85
N SER A 83 -8.61 -8.47 2.83
CA SER A 83 -8.32 -8.80 1.43
C SER A 83 -6.85 -8.53 1.07
N HIS A 84 -6.32 -9.28 0.12
CA HIS A 84 -4.99 -9.08 -0.45
C HIS A 84 -4.79 -7.66 -1.02
N THR A 85 -5.84 -7.04 -1.56
CA THR A 85 -5.79 -5.65 -2.02
C THR A 85 -5.58 -4.68 -0.86
N THR A 86 -6.27 -4.89 0.27
CA THR A 86 -6.06 -4.10 1.49
C THR A 86 -4.63 -4.25 1.99
N MET A 87 -4.10 -5.47 2.05
CA MET A 87 -2.72 -5.74 2.47
C MET A 87 -1.69 -5.05 1.56
N SER A 88 -1.91 -5.07 0.24
CA SER A 88 -1.07 -4.36 -0.72
C SER A 88 -1.06 -2.84 -0.46
N ASN A 89 -2.23 -2.27 -0.17
CA ASN A 89 -2.34 -0.85 0.18
C ASN A 89 -1.66 -0.52 1.52
N LEU A 90 -1.70 -1.44 2.50
CA LEU A 90 -0.97 -1.27 3.77
C LEU A 90 0.53 -1.22 3.51
N ILE A 91 1.08 -2.20 2.78
CA ILE A 91 2.52 -2.26 2.48
C ILE A 91 3.00 -1.01 1.74
N SER A 92 2.19 -0.48 0.81
CA SER A 92 2.54 0.72 0.04
C SER A 92 2.43 2.03 0.81
N ASN A 93 1.91 2.02 2.04
CA ASN A 93 1.65 3.25 2.77
C ASN A 93 2.87 3.70 3.58
N PRO A 94 3.50 4.85 3.24
CA PRO A 94 4.71 5.33 3.92
C PRO A 94 4.51 5.71 5.39
N LYS A 95 3.25 5.84 5.85
CA LYS A 95 2.97 6.14 7.25
C LYS A 95 3.49 5.07 8.20
N TYR A 96 3.53 3.81 7.75
CA TYR A 96 4.03 2.72 8.58
C TYR A 96 5.53 2.82 8.89
N LYS A 97 6.30 3.51 8.07
CA LYS A 97 7.71 3.83 8.34
C LYS A 97 7.95 5.22 8.96
N GLY A 98 6.89 5.86 9.48
CA GLY A 98 7.00 7.15 10.17
C GLY A 98 7.02 8.37 9.27
N TYR A 99 6.47 8.28 8.06
CA TYR A 99 6.35 9.43 7.16
C TYR A 99 4.95 10.02 7.20
N TYR A 100 4.87 11.32 7.37
CA TYR A 100 3.64 12.04 7.09
C TYR A 100 3.38 12.05 5.59
N VAL A 101 2.14 11.78 5.20
CA VAL A 101 1.73 11.84 3.80
C VAL A 101 0.37 12.49 3.69
N GLY A 102 0.29 13.60 2.96
CA GLY A 102 -0.95 14.32 2.70
C GLY A 102 -1.08 14.72 1.23
N ASN A 103 -2.19 15.38 0.90
CA ASN A 103 -2.47 15.93 -0.44
C ASN A 103 -2.41 14.90 -1.60
N LYS A 104 -2.82 13.65 -1.34
CA LYS A 104 -2.82 12.60 -2.37
C LYS A 104 -3.88 12.79 -3.45
N VAL A 105 -4.92 13.57 -3.16
CA VAL A 105 -6.11 13.74 -4.00
C VAL A 105 -6.44 15.21 -4.08
N ARG A 106 -6.75 15.68 -5.31
CA ARG A 106 -7.25 17.04 -5.58
C ARG A 106 -8.67 16.99 -6.13
N VAL A 107 -9.56 17.78 -5.56
CA VAL A 107 -10.90 18.00 -6.14
C VAL A 107 -10.75 18.94 -7.33
N VAL A 108 -11.02 18.43 -8.54
CA VAL A 108 -10.88 19.18 -9.80
C VAL A 108 -12.07 20.09 -10.00
N ASP A 109 -13.28 19.59 -9.77
CA ASP A 109 -14.52 20.31 -9.92
C ASP A 109 -15.31 20.28 -8.62
N MET A 110 -15.68 21.45 -8.11
CA MET A 110 -16.39 21.57 -6.84
C MET A 110 -17.86 21.20 -6.94
N PHE A 111 -18.47 21.27 -8.10
CA PHE A 111 -19.90 20.97 -8.30
C PHE A 111 -20.12 19.44 -8.42
N THR A 112 -19.35 18.80 -9.27
CA THR A 112 -19.41 17.36 -9.50
C THR A 112 -18.61 16.58 -8.47
N LYS A 113 -17.81 17.25 -7.62
CA LYS A 113 -16.86 16.67 -6.65
C LYS A 113 -15.87 15.69 -7.29
N LYS A 114 -15.65 15.82 -8.60
CA LYS A 114 -14.70 14.99 -9.33
C LYS A 114 -13.30 15.14 -8.74
N GLN A 115 -12.70 14.00 -8.41
CA GLN A 115 -11.37 13.94 -7.80
C GLN A 115 -10.35 13.40 -8.80
N LYS A 116 -9.11 13.87 -8.67
CA LYS A 116 -7.95 13.35 -9.37
C LYS A 116 -6.90 12.95 -8.34
N PHE A 117 -6.38 11.73 -8.47
CA PHE A 117 -5.20 11.30 -7.72
C PHE A 117 -3.98 12.03 -8.27
N LEU A 118 -3.19 12.59 -7.38
CA LEU A 118 -1.95 13.27 -7.71
C LEU A 118 -0.80 12.26 -7.77
N PRO A 119 0.19 12.49 -8.65
CA PRO A 119 1.40 11.69 -8.64
C PRO A 119 2.18 11.90 -7.32
N PRO A 120 3.03 10.94 -6.91
CA PRO A 120 3.74 10.99 -5.64
C PRO A 120 4.60 12.26 -5.45
N GLU A 121 5.09 12.85 -6.52
CA GLU A 121 5.90 14.08 -6.52
C GLU A 121 5.11 15.32 -6.07
N GLU A 122 3.78 15.31 -6.26
CA GLU A 122 2.88 16.37 -5.80
C GLU A 122 2.33 16.15 -4.38
N TRP A 123 2.66 15.01 -3.74
CA TRP A 123 2.23 14.77 -2.37
C TRP A 123 3.04 15.62 -1.40
N VAL A 124 2.41 16.00 -0.29
CA VAL A 124 3.16 16.51 0.86
C VAL A 124 3.64 15.31 1.66
N MET A 125 4.94 15.06 1.62
CA MET A 125 5.55 13.94 2.33
C MET A 125 6.82 14.41 3.04
N PHE A 126 6.93 14.10 4.33
CA PHE A 126 8.12 14.34 5.13
C PHE A 126 8.24 13.28 6.23
N LYS A 127 9.47 13.03 6.66
CA LYS A 127 9.73 12.13 7.79
C LYS A 127 9.37 12.80 9.09
N ASP A 128 8.68 12.10 9.97
CA ASP A 128 8.40 12.55 11.32
C ASP A 128 9.50 12.05 12.26
N GLU A 129 10.54 12.86 12.41
CA GLU A 129 11.71 12.50 13.24
C GLU A 129 11.36 12.30 14.72
N THR A 130 10.31 12.97 15.19
CA THR A 130 9.90 12.89 16.60
C THR A 130 8.93 11.74 16.87
N GLY A 131 8.28 11.22 15.82
CA GLY A 131 7.20 10.24 15.96
C GLY A 131 5.93 10.77 16.63
N GLU A 132 5.80 12.08 16.77
CA GLU A 132 4.63 12.69 17.43
C GLU A 132 3.40 12.79 16.53
N ILE A 133 3.60 12.90 15.21
CA ILE A 133 2.51 13.07 14.24
C ILE A 133 2.11 11.72 13.67
N VAL A 134 3.10 10.92 13.24
CA VAL A 134 2.93 9.60 12.62
C VAL A 134 4.02 8.66 13.16
N PRO A 135 3.84 8.04 14.33
CA PRO A 135 4.84 7.11 14.85
C PRO A 135 5.01 5.91 13.91
N ALA A 136 6.26 5.46 13.72
CA ALA A 136 6.57 4.31 12.89
C ALA A 136 6.12 3.00 13.56
N ILE A 137 5.46 2.11 12.81
CA ILE A 137 5.12 0.75 13.27
C ILE A 137 6.19 -0.25 12.84
N VAL A 138 6.85 -0.01 11.69
CA VAL A 138 7.91 -0.85 11.15
C VAL A 138 9.14 0.00 10.83
N SER A 139 10.32 -0.64 10.75
CA SER A 139 11.54 0.07 10.37
C SER A 139 11.52 0.47 8.89
N GLU A 140 12.32 1.45 8.53
CA GLU A 140 12.46 1.93 7.15
C GLU A 140 12.97 0.80 6.24
N GLU A 141 13.96 0.04 6.71
CA GLU A 141 14.55 -1.08 5.97
C GLU A 141 13.53 -2.17 5.67
N LEU A 142 12.71 -2.55 6.67
CA LEU A 142 11.68 -3.57 6.49
C LEU A 142 10.59 -3.09 5.51
N TRP A 143 10.20 -1.82 5.60
CA TRP A 143 9.25 -1.21 4.67
C TRP A 143 9.80 -1.20 3.25
N ASP A 144 11.05 -0.77 3.05
CA ASP A 144 11.69 -0.68 1.74
C ASP A 144 11.86 -2.08 1.13
N GLN A 145 12.25 -3.08 1.92
CA GLN A 145 12.35 -4.47 1.47
C GLN A 145 11.01 -5.03 1.00
N ALA A 146 9.94 -4.82 1.77
CA ALA A 146 8.60 -5.27 1.39
C ALA A 146 8.12 -4.58 0.10
N ASN A 147 8.36 -3.27 -0.03
CA ASN A 147 7.99 -2.51 -1.23
C ASN A 147 8.83 -2.87 -2.46
N PHE A 148 10.10 -3.20 -2.29
CA PHE A 148 10.93 -3.73 -3.38
C PHE A 148 10.32 -5.01 -3.96
N ILE A 149 9.91 -5.96 -3.08
CA ILE A 149 9.26 -7.20 -3.50
C ILE A 149 7.91 -6.92 -4.16
N LEU A 150 7.12 -6.00 -3.60
CA LEU A 150 5.82 -5.62 -4.17
C LEU A 150 5.97 -5.05 -5.58
N LYS A 151 6.91 -4.13 -5.78
CA LYS A 151 7.22 -3.53 -7.08
C LYS A 151 7.68 -4.59 -8.08
N ARG A 152 8.66 -5.41 -7.71
CA ARG A 152 9.16 -6.49 -8.56
C ARG A 152 8.03 -7.42 -9.03
N ARG A 153 7.17 -7.88 -8.11
CA ARG A 153 6.02 -8.72 -8.47
C ARG A 153 5.01 -8.02 -9.36
N SER A 154 4.77 -6.73 -9.14
CA SER A 154 3.89 -5.92 -9.99
C SER A 154 4.44 -5.79 -11.41
N ASP A 155 5.74 -5.55 -11.53
CA ASP A 155 6.39 -5.42 -12.84
C ASP A 155 6.44 -6.78 -13.56
N ASP A 156 6.66 -7.87 -12.84
CA ASP A 156 6.54 -9.23 -13.38
C ASP A 156 5.15 -9.49 -13.97
N VAL A 157 4.08 -9.09 -13.27
CA VAL A 157 2.71 -9.25 -13.78
C VAL A 157 2.48 -8.42 -15.03
N LYS A 158 2.94 -7.17 -15.06
CA LYS A 158 2.84 -6.29 -16.24
C LYS A 158 3.61 -6.87 -17.43
N ASN A 159 4.81 -7.38 -17.20
CA ASN A 159 5.68 -7.92 -18.24
C ASN A 159 5.16 -9.22 -18.82
N ARG A 160 4.33 -9.97 -18.09
CA ARG A 160 3.70 -11.21 -18.58
C ARG A 160 2.74 -10.99 -19.75
N LYS A 161 2.23 -9.79 -20.00
CA LYS A 161 1.34 -9.45 -21.12
C LYS A 161 0.25 -10.52 -21.37
N ASN A 162 -0.45 -10.96 -20.34
CA ASN A 162 -1.44 -12.05 -20.39
C ASN A 162 -0.92 -13.44 -20.82
N ILE A 163 0.39 -13.68 -20.79
CA ILE A 163 0.94 -14.99 -21.05
C ILE A 163 0.75 -15.87 -19.81
N CYS A 164 -0.22 -16.75 -19.89
CA CYS A 164 -0.51 -17.88 -18.99
C CYS A 164 -0.81 -17.60 -17.52
N ASN A 165 -2.07 -17.86 -17.15
CA ASN A 165 -2.57 -17.90 -15.79
C ASN A 165 -2.50 -19.28 -15.13
N HIS A 166 -1.67 -20.20 -15.61
CA HIS A 166 -1.64 -21.53 -15.03
C HIS A 166 -0.76 -21.55 -13.78
N ALA A 167 -1.32 -22.04 -12.69
CA ALA A 167 -0.59 -22.34 -11.47
C ALA A 167 0.45 -23.42 -11.75
N ASN A 168 1.70 -23.01 -11.95
CA ASN A 168 2.84 -23.89 -12.07
C ASN A 168 3.73 -23.70 -10.85
N LEU A 169 4.26 -24.78 -10.30
CA LEU A 169 5.17 -24.77 -9.15
C LEU A 169 6.38 -23.86 -9.32
N LEU A 170 6.81 -23.64 -10.56
CA LEU A 170 8.00 -22.83 -10.90
C LEU A 170 7.65 -21.37 -11.29
N THR A 171 6.37 -21.01 -11.35
CA THR A 171 5.97 -19.65 -11.71
C THR A 171 6.49 -18.63 -10.68
N GLY A 172 7.29 -17.66 -11.15
CA GLY A 172 7.91 -16.66 -10.31
C GLY A 172 9.11 -17.13 -9.48
N LYS A 173 9.62 -18.35 -9.72
CA LYS A 173 10.79 -18.92 -9.03
C LYS A 173 12.01 -19.08 -9.94
N LEU A 174 11.83 -19.09 -11.25
CA LEU A 174 12.91 -19.20 -12.21
C LEU A 174 13.26 -17.85 -12.81
N PHE A 175 14.53 -17.50 -12.75
CA PHE A 175 15.08 -16.28 -13.29
C PHE A 175 16.32 -16.57 -14.12
N CYS A 176 16.54 -15.79 -15.17
CA CYS A 176 17.76 -15.86 -15.95
C CYS A 176 18.95 -15.41 -15.08
N THR A 177 19.98 -16.23 -14.98
CA THR A 177 21.18 -15.92 -14.20
C THR A 177 22.00 -14.76 -14.80
N ARG A 178 21.86 -14.51 -16.11
CA ARG A 178 22.60 -13.48 -16.82
C ARG A 178 21.93 -12.09 -16.74
N CYS A 179 20.59 -12.00 -16.87
CA CYS A 179 19.89 -10.70 -16.94
C CYS A 179 18.80 -10.53 -15.88
N GLY A 180 18.58 -11.52 -15.00
CA GLY A 180 17.57 -11.46 -13.95
C GLY A 180 16.12 -11.54 -14.46
N ALA A 181 15.87 -11.70 -15.77
CA ALA A 181 14.53 -11.79 -16.31
C ALA A 181 13.84 -13.07 -15.85
N PRO A 182 12.55 -13.00 -15.45
CA PRO A 182 11.80 -14.18 -15.03
C PRO A 182 11.43 -15.06 -16.22
N TYR A 183 11.47 -16.39 -16.02
CA TYR A 183 10.97 -17.33 -17.00
C TYR A 183 9.48 -17.57 -16.82
N TYR A 184 8.76 -17.64 -17.93
CA TYR A 184 7.33 -17.91 -17.96
C TYR A 184 7.03 -19.17 -18.75
N ARG A 185 6.09 -19.99 -18.24
CA ARG A 185 5.56 -21.09 -19.02
C ARG A 185 4.70 -20.55 -20.17
N ARG A 186 4.98 -20.97 -21.38
CA ARG A 186 4.15 -20.71 -22.57
C ARG A 186 3.50 -22.03 -22.97
N ALA A 187 2.18 -22.04 -23.10
CA ALA A 187 1.52 -23.14 -23.78
C ALA A 187 1.80 -23.03 -25.27
N SER A 188 2.31 -24.07 -25.89
CA SER A 188 2.35 -24.19 -27.34
C SER A 188 1.19 -25.10 -27.79
N ALA A 189 0.35 -24.60 -28.66
CA ALA A 189 -0.56 -25.48 -29.40
C ALA A 189 0.26 -26.31 -30.38
N ASP A 190 -0.04 -27.62 -30.49
CA ASP A 190 0.49 -28.42 -31.55
C ASP A 190 -0.08 -27.95 -32.91
N ARG A 191 0.50 -28.45 -34.02
CA ARG A 191 0.04 -28.10 -35.38
C ARG A 191 -1.43 -28.45 -35.67
N GLN A 192 -2.08 -29.20 -34.76
CA GLN A 192 -3.48 -29.64 -34.88
C GLN A 192 -4.43 -28.85 -33.96
N GLY A 193 -3.95 -27.82 -33.27
CA GLY A 193 -4.78 -26.94 -32.46
C GLY A 193 -5.37 -27.58 -31.20
N ARG A 194 -4.79 -28.67 -30.69
CA ARG A 194 -5.18 -29.32 -29.42
C ARG A 194 -4.35 -28.86 -28.23
#